data_feb5dfdc62777ae1aff48b2c9ece7fd1
#
_entry.id   feb5dfdc62777ae1aff48b2c9ece7fd1
#
_cell.length_a   1.000
_cell.length_b   1.000
_cell.length_c   1.000
_cell.angle_alpha   90.00
_cell.angle_beta   90.00
_cell.angle_gamma   90.00
#
_symmetry.space_group_name_H-M   'P 1'
#
loop_
_entity.id
_entity.type
_entity.pdbx_description
1 polymer ?
#
loop_
_entity_poly.entity_id
_entity_poly.type
_entity_poly.pdbx_seq_one_letter_code
_entity_poly.pdbx_strand_id
1 'polypeptide(L)'
;MINLFGVFDKKAIVLFKSFKHAGIQRKTIVIEENGFLPDDVLTPYNFFAGSHETISRPLFFNEVKIPRFWKIEGNNNGALIKNLDEIKARIIYKKNYKQRIVERVEWLNKRGHTQYIDYYNKQGKKYAQVILDANSQRRILKKYFNHDNEEFMLENFVTNDIMLFWNDKEYFFHSKIQFVKFYLNVTQVETEDFLINSFLVPAAVLNGLPNSGNDSIFWQGDITNDIIKHMGNVLEKGKKSYKIILPSQSAYQNIIDLIDEKYHNRIFQSGYVYKFVKSNNYTNKVLTLTNSDQLPYLEKMVQYYPDIFFHVAAKTEMFMKLLHLNKYSNVNLYPNAKREKFISLYKQCDIYLDINKGSEILDAVRAAFDYNLLILGYNTTAHNKDVTSDANLFDEAIPETLSNTLKQVIEDKSNIEDRLQLQLQQAGSISKDEFIKSLNH
;
A
#
# COMPACT_ATOMS: atom_id res chain seq x y z
N MET A 1 -7.36 -23.58 -3.19
CA MET A 1 -7.66 -22.34 -2.42
C MET A 1 -7.20 -21.12 -3.20
N ILE A 2 -8.04 -20.08 -3.29
CA ILE A 2 -7.84 -18.85 -4.06
C ILE A 2 -7.84 -17.65 -3.09
N ASN A 3 -6.99 -16.67 -3.32
CA ASN A 3 -7.07 -15.40 -2.60
C ASN A 3 -8.11 -14.50 -3.28
N LEU A 4 -9.12 -14.03 -2.55
CA LEU A 4 -10.12 -13.08 -3.01
C LEU A 4 -10.05 -11.81 -2.16
N PHE A 5 -9.33 -10.79 -2.65
CA PHE A 5 -9.12 -9.53 -1.93
C PHE A 5 -10.09 -8.45 -2.42
N GLY A 6 -10.61 -7.64 -1.49
CA GLY A 6 -11.48 -6.52 -1.85
C GLY A 6 -10.71 -5.45 -2.62
N VAL A 7 -9.65 -4.91 -2.02
CA VAL A 7 -8.74 -3.90 -2.57
C VAL A 7 -7.30 -4.38 -2.45
N PHE A 8 -6.44 -3.93 -3.34
CA PHE A 8 -5.01 -4.23 -3.33
C PHE A 8 -4.24 -3.05 -2.72
N ASP A 9 -4.43 -2.83 -1.42
CA ASP A 9 -3.78 -1.80 -0.62
C ASP A 9 -2.41 -2.26 -0.07
N LYS A 10 -1.78 -1.43 0.77
CA LYS A 10 -0.47 -1.75 1.36
C LYS A 10 -0.50 -3.06 2.17
N LYS A 11 -1.57 -3.32 2.93
CA LYS A 11 -1.71 -4.54 3.76
C LYS A 11 -1.92 -5.77 2.88
N ALA A 12 -2.78 -5.70 1.88
CA ALA A 12 -2.98 -6.76 0.88
C ALA A 12 -1.69 -7.09 0.11
N ILE A 13 -0.87 -6.08 -0.24
CA ILE A 13 0.44 -6.27 -0.88
C ILE A 13 1.39 -7.06 0.01
N VAL A 14 1.43 -6.78 1.32
CA VAL A 14 2.28 -7.52 2.27
C VAL A 14 1.86 -8.98 2.35
N LEU A 15 0.57 -9.26 2.46
CA LEU A 15 0.04 -10.63 2.48
C LEU A 15 0.31 -11.36 1.15
N PHE A 16 0.06 -10.73 0.02
CA PHE A 16 0.36 -11.27 -1.30
C PHE A 16 1.85 -11.62 -1.48
N LYS A 17 2.74 -10.72 -1.04
CA LYS A 17 4.19 -10.98 -1.05
C LYS A 17 4.57 -12.11 -0.11
N SER A 18 3.91 -12.25 1.05
CA SER A 18 4.16 -13.34 2.01
C SER A 18 3.88 -14.71 1.39
N PHE A 19 2.80 -14.87 0.61
CA PHE A 19 2.57 -16.10 -0.15
C PHE A 19 3.72 -16.40 -1.10
N LYS A 20 4.17 -15.41 -1.88
CA LYS A 20 5.29 -15.57 -2.81
C LYS A 20 6.61 -15.93 -2.09
N HIS A 21 6.91 -15.25 -0.99
CA HIS A 21 8.13 -15.48 -0.21
C HIS A 21 8.12 -16.86 0.48
N ALA A 22 6.93 -17.34 0.88
CA ALA A 22 6.74 -18.69 1.40
C ALA A 22 6.79 -19.80 0.31
N GLY A 23 6.81 -19.41 -0.98
CA GLY A 23 6.78 -20.36 -2.10
C GLY A 23 5.38 -20.90 -2.39
N ILE A 24 4.33 -20.30 -1.85
CA ILE A 24 2.94 -20.70 -2.07
C ILE A 24 2.42 -20.02 -3.32
N GLN A 25 2.12 -20.83 -4.34
CA GLN A 25 1.49 -20.35 -5.57
C GLN A 25 -0.02 -20.43 -5.41
N ARG A 26 -0.67 -19.27 -5.26
CA ARG A 26 -2.13 -19.13 -5.21
C ARG A 26 -2.61 -18.14 -6.24
N LYS A 27 -3.68 -18.51 -6.97
CA LYS A 27 -4.40 -17.54 -7.80
C LYS A 27 -4.92 -16.43 -6.89
N THR A 28 -4.63 -15.18 -7.24
CA THR A 28 -5.08 -14.00 -6.49
C THR A 28 -6.01 -13.16 -7.35
N ILE A 29 -7.23 -13.00 -6.89
CA ILE A 29 -8.28 -12.19 -7.50
C ILE A 29 -8.49 -10.95 -6.62
N VAL A 30 -8.50 -9.78 -7.24
CA VAL A 30 -8.81 -8.50 -6.58
C VAL A 30 -10.10 -7.95 -7.14
N ILE A 31 -11.06 -7.63 -6.28
CA ILE A 31 -12.38 -7.16 -6.70
C ILE A 31 -12.30 -5.77 -7.31
N GLU A 32 -11.49 -4.86 -6.75
CA GLU A 32 -11.35 -3.49 -7.24
C GLU A 32 -10.12 -3.31 -8.14
N GLU A 33 -10.36 -2.87 -9.37
CA GLU A 33 -9.29 -2.52 -10.31
C GLU A 33 -8.72 -1.12 -10.00
N ASN A 34 -7.38 -1.01 -9.95
CA ASN A 34 -6.67 0.24 -9.71
C ASN A 34 -5.74 0.70 -10.86
N GLY A 35 -5.71 -0.03 -11.96
CA GLY A 35 -4.89 0.23 -13.15
C GLY A 35 -3.42 -0.17 -13.03
N PHE A 36 -2.92 -0.51 -11.82
CA PHE A 36 -1.51 -0.78 -11.55
C PHE A 36 -1.26 -2.08 -10.78
N LEU A 37 -2.20 -3.01 -10.85
CA LEU A 37 -2.04 -4.32 -10.23
C LEU A 37 -0.86 -5.10 -10.85
N PRO A 38 -0.18 -5.98 -10.09
CA PRO A 38 0.79 -6.92 -10.64
C PRO A 38 0.21 -7.78 -11.77
N ASP A 39 1.05 -8.25 -12.68
CA ASP A 39 0.59 -9.02 -13.86
C ASP A 39 -0.03 -10.38 -13.49
N ASP A 40 0.36 -10.93 -12.36
CA ASP A 40 -0.14 -12.19 -11.82
C ASP A 40 -1.36 -12.03 -10.87
N VAL A 41 -1.92 -10.83 -10.78
CA VAL A 41 -3.16 -10.53 -10.05
C VAL A 41 -4.31 -10.37 -11.04
N LEU A 42 -5.37 -11.13 -10.84
CA LEU A 42 -6.55 -11.14 -11.68
C LEU A 42 -7.62 -10.18 -11.15
N THR A 43 -8.40 -9.60 -12.06
CA THR A 43 -9.59 -8.83 -11.70
C THR A 43 -10.76 -9.18 -12.62
N PRO A 44 -12.00 -9.07 -12.14
CA PRO A 44 -13.17 -9.21 -13.01
C PRO A 44 -13.13 -8.24 -14.19
N TYR A 45 -12.66 -7.02 -13.95
CA TYR A 45 -12.60 -5.96 -14.97
C TYR A 45 -11.65 -6.28 -16.12
N ASN A 46 -10.41 -6.74 -15.81
CA ASN A 46 -9.46 -7.13 -16.85
C ASN A 46 -9.91 -8.36 -17.62
N PHE A 47 -10.60 -9.30 -16.96
CA PHE A 47 -11.15 -10.48 -17.61
C PHE A 47 -12.19 -10.10 -18.66
N PHE A 48 -13.17 -9.27 -18.30
CA PHE A 48 -14.24 -8.87 -19.21
C PHE A 48 -13.80 -7.83 -20.25
N ALA A 49 -12.76 -7.05 -19.99
CA ALA A 49 -12.14 -6.16 -20.97
C ALA A 49 -11.44 -6.90 -22.11
N GLY A 50 -11.22 -8.21 -21.95
CA GLY A 50 -10.44 -9.02 -22.89
C GLY A 50 -8.92 -8.84 -22.70
N SER A 51 -8.17 -9.90 -23.01
CA SER A 51 -6.72 -9.89 -22.94
C SER A 51 -6.13 -9.47 -24.28
N HIS A 52 -5.46 -8.32 -24.33
CA HIS A 52 -4.53 -8.01 -25.42
C HIS A 52 -3.15 -7.82 -24.82
N GLU A 53 -2.22 -8.69 -25.17
CA GLU A 53 -0.80 -8.52 -24.89
C GLU A 53 -0.25 -7.37 -25.75
N THR A 54 -0.47 -6.15 -25.34
CA THR A 54 0.21 -5.00 -25.94
C THR A 54 1.39 -4.63 -25.04
N ILE A 55 2.60 -4.75 -25.57
CA ILE A 55 3.79 -4.15 -24.97
C ILE A 55 3.63 -2.64 -25.08
N SER A 56 3.09 -2.04 -24.02
CA SER A 56 2.90 -0.60 -23.95
C SER A 56 3.47 -0.09 -22.62
N ARG A 57 3.77 1.19 -22.55
CA ARG A 57 4.34 1.83 -21.37
C ARG A 57 3.32 2.72 -20.67
N PRO A 58 3.49 2.96 -19.36
CA PRO A 58 2.64 3.90 -18.66
C PRO A 58 2.67 5.30 -19.27
N LEU A 59 1.53 5.98 -19.22
CA LEU A 59 1.37 7.33 -19.79
C LEU A 59 2.18 8.35 -18.99
N PHE A 60 3.06 9.07 -19.67
CA PHE A 60 3.77 10.20 -19.05
C PHE A 60 2.89 11.46 -19.15
N PHE A 61 3.02 12.39 -18.19
CA PHE A 61 2.06 13.49 -18.03
C PHE A 61 1.85 14.37 -19.26
N ASN A 62 2.90 14.61 -20.04
CA ASN A 62 2.79 15.43 -21.26
C ASN A 62 2.23 14.70 -22.48
N GLU A 63 1.93 13.41 -22.34
CA GLU A 63 1.32 12.58 -23.38
C GLU A 63 -0.21 12.51 -23.24
N VAL A 64 -0.76 13.11 -22.18
CA VAL A 64 -2.21 13.24 -22.02
C VAL A 64 -2.77 14.00 -23.22
N LYS A 65 -3.74 13.40 -23.91
CA LYS A 65 -4.40 14.03 -25.07
C LYS A 65 -5.22 15.23 -24.59
N ILE A 66 -4.90 16.41 -25.14
CA ILE A 66 -5.59 17.67 -24.85
C ILE A 66 -6.02 18.35 -26.14
N PRO A 67 -7.05 19.23 -26.12
CA PRO A 67 -7.43 20.04 -27.26
C PRO A 67 -6.27 20.90 -27.79
N ARG A 68 -6.33 21.21 -29.06
CA ARG A 68 -5.35 22.11 -29.71
C ARG A 68 -5.34 23.46 -28.97
N PHE A 69 -4.14 24.03 -28.81
CA PHE A 69 -3.84 25.30 -28.11
C PHE A 69 -3.95 25.26 -26.57
N TRP A 70 -4.34 24.14 -25.98
CA TRP A 70 -4.20 23.97 -24.54
C TRP A 70 -2.76 23.58 -24.19
N LYS A 71 -2.34 23.82 -22.94
CA LYS A 71 -0.98 23.50 -22.46
C LYS A 71 -1.04 22.65 -21.20
N ILE A 72 0.01 21.86 -21.00
CA ILE A 72 0.24 21.11 -19.77
C ILE A 72 1.41 21.73 -19.03
N GLU A 73 1.19 22.18 -17.81
CA GLU A 73 2.23 22.70 -16.91
C GLU A 73 2.39 21.75 -15.75
N GLY A 74 3.55 21.10 -15.61
CA GLY A 74 3.80 20.09 -14.61
C GLY A 74 5.04 20.35 -13.76
N ASN A 75 4.96 19.90 -12.50
CA ASN A 75 6.09 19.83 -11.57
C ASN A 75 6.27 18.39 -11.06
N ASN A 76 6.98 18.19 -9.97
CA ASN A 76 7.20 16.85 -9.40
C ASN A 76 5.99 16.27 -8.66
N ASN A 77 5.00 17.07 -8.32
CA ASN A 77 3.84 16.67 -7.50
C ASN A 77 2.57 16.47 -8.32
N GLY A 78 2.48 17.06 -9.52
CA GLY A 78 1.32 16.96 -10.40
C GLY A 78 1.46 17.88 -11.61
N ALA A 79 0.42 17.94 -12.46
CA ALA A 79 0.37 18.88 -13.56
C ALA A 79 -1.03 19.48 -13.71
N LEU A 80 -1.09 20.63 -14.37
CA LEU A 80 -2.31 21.34 -14.71
C LEU A 80 -2.46 21.39 -16.22
N ILE A 81 -3.67 21.14 -16.70
CA ILE A 81 -4.09 21.38 -18.07
C ILE A 81 -4.79 22.74 -18.11
N LYS A 82 -4.29 23.64 -18.96
CA LYS A 82 -4.79 25.02 -19.05
C LYS A 82 -5.22 25.38 -20.47
N ASN A 83 -6.27 26.19 -20.55
CA ASN A 83 -6.63 26.94 -21.73
C ASN A 83 -6.41 28.42 -21.42
N LEU A 84 -5.37 29.04 -22.00
CA LEU A 84 -4.84 30.31 -21.54
C LEU A 84 -4.52 30.23 -20.02
N ASP A 85 -5.14 31.06 -19.19
CA ASP A 85 -4.96 31.10 -17.75
C ASP A 85 -5.99 30.24 -16.97
N GLU A 86 -7.00 29.71 -17.65
CA GLU A 86 -8.06 28.91 -17.02
C GLU A 86 -7.62 27.48 -16.85
N ILE A 87 -7.65 26.95 -15.60
CA ILE A 87 -7.37 25.56 -15.31
C ILE A 87 -8.55 24.68 -15.75
N LYS A 88 -8.33 23.78 -16.67
CA LYS A 88 -9.33 22.85 -17.19
C LYS A 88 -9.26 21.46 -16.56
N ALA A 89 -8.08 21.02 -16.14
CA ALA A 89 -7.93 19.75 -15.44
C ALA A 89 -6.67 19.71 -14.56
N ARG A 90 -6.63 18.74 -13.64
CA ARG A 90 -5.48 18.39 -12.82
C ARG A 90 -5.02 16.99 -13.19
N ILE A 91 -3.72 16.81 -13.44
CA ILE A 91 -3.11 15.51 -13.66
C ILE A 91 -2.49 15.07 -12.35
N ILE A 92 -2.96 13.94 -11.84
CA ILE A 92 -2.47 13.32 -10.62
C ILE A 92 -1.55 12.17 -11.00
N TYR A 93 -0.34 12.16 -10.43
CA TYR A 93 0.64 11.14 -10.69
C TYR A 93 0.46 9.92 -9.80
N LYS A 94 0.80 8.74 -10.32
CA LYS A 94 0.84 7.50 -9.53
C LYS A 94 1.91 7.59 -8.46
N LYS A 95 1.48 7.57 -7.19
CA LYS A 95 2.40 7.57 -6.05
C LYS A 95 3.24 6.28 -6.03
N ASN A 96 4.47 6.39 -5.54
CA ASN A 96 5.40 5.26 -5.36
C ASN A 96 5.65 4.44 -6.63
N TYR A 97 5.56 5.08 -7.77
CA TYR A 97 5.80 4.53 -9.10
C TYR A 97 6.88 5.35 -9.83
N LYS A 98 7.05 5.14 -11.14
CA LYS A 98 7.96 5.96 -11.96
C LYS A 98 7.51 7.43 -11.92
N GLN A 99 8.46 8.36 -12.01
CA GLN A 99 8.16 9.80 -11.95
C GLN A 99 7.19 10.24 -13.03
N ARG A 100 6.23 11.10 -12.64
CA ARG A 100 5.27 11.78 -13.52
C ARG A 100 4.42 10.86 -14.39
N ILE A 101 4.23 9.60 -13.95
CA ILE A 101 3.28 8.69 -14.58
C ILE A 101 1.88 9.06 -14.15
N VAL A 102 0.99 9.19 -15.12
CA VAL A 102 -0.41 9.56 -14.89
C VAL A 102 -1.16 8.40 -14.22
N GLU A 103 -1.77 8.65 -13.07
CA GLU A 103 -2.76 7.78 -12.46
C GLU A 103 -4.15 8.18 -12.93
N ARG A 104 -4.46 9.50 -12.91
CA ARG A 104 -5.76 10.03 -13.33
C ARG A 104 -5.67 11.48 -13.75
N VAL A 105 -6.67 11.90 -14.53
CA VAL A 105 -6.91 13.29 -14.93
C VAL A 105 -8.27 13.70 -14.40
N GLU A 106 -8.31 14.74 -13.56
CA GLU A 106 -9.52 15.31 -12.97
C GLU A 106 -9.95 16.53 -13.78
N TRP A 107 -10.99 16.37 -14.59
CA TRP A 107 -11.52 17.43 -15.46
C TRP A 107 -12.47 18.33 -14.73
N LEU A 108 -12.27 19.64 -14.84
CA LEU A 108 -12.98 20.66 -14.08
C LEU A 108 -14.09 21.32 -14.91
N ASN A 109 -15.18 21.67 -14.24
CA ASN A 109 -16.19 22.55 -14.78
C ASN A 109 -15.76 24.03 -14.64
N LYS A 110 -16.56 24.97 -15.16
CA LYS A 110 -16.29 26.42 -15.08
C LYS A 110 -16.19 26.97 -13.65
N ARG A 111 -16.72 26.27 -12.63
CA ARG A 111 -16.64 26.64 -11.21
C ARG A 111 -15.42 26.04 -10.51
N GLY A 112 -14.58 25.30 -11.22
CA GLY A 112 -13.39 24.62 -10.66
C GLY A 112 -13.69 23.31 -9.91
N HIS A 113 -14.94 22.83 -9.94
CA HIS A 113 -15.32 21.53 -9.37
C HIS A 113 -14.99 20.41 -10.38
N THR A 114 -14.60 19.24 -9.87
CA THR A 114 -14.35 18.08 -10.73
C THR A 114 -15.66 17.56 -11.32
N GLN A 115 -15.74 17.48 -12.63
CA GLN A 115 -16.91 17.00 -13.37
C GLN A 115 -16.80 15.50 -13.68
N TYR A 116 -15.63 15.07 -14.12
CA TYR A 116 -15.31 13.65 -14.33
C TYR A 116 -13.82 13.40 -14.19
N ILE A 117 -13.46 12.13 -13.95
CA ILE A 117 -12.09 11.68 -13.73
C ILE A 117 -11.78 10.54 -14.69
N ASP A 118 -10.78 10.72 -15.55
CA ASP A 118 -10.23 9.66 -16.40
C ASP A 118 -9.11 8.93 -15.64
N TYR A 119 -9.20 7.60 -15.50
CA TYR A 119 -8.21 6.75 -14.88
C TYR A 119 -7.37 6.02 -15.93
N TYR A 120 -6.06 6.00 -15.75
CA TYR A 120 -5.11 5.36 -16.64
C TYR A 120 -4.44 4.18 -15.95
N ASN A 121 -4.10 3.16 -16.75
CA ASN A 121 -3.44 1.95 -16.27
C ASN A 121 -1.94 1.94 -16.57
N LYS A 122 -1.25 0.88 -16.11
CA LYS A 122 0.20 0.68 -16.33
C LYS A 122 0.61 0.52 -17.79
N GLN A 123 -0.33 0.28 -18.70
CA GLN A 123 -0.13 0.27 -20.15
C GLN A 123 -0.37 1.64 -20.80
N GLY A 124 -0.71 2.67 -20.02
CA GLY A 124 -0.97 4.03 -20.52
C GLY A 124 -2.35 4.20 -21.20
N LYS A 125 -3.24 3.22 -21.04
CA LYS A 125 -4.61 3.27 -21.58
C LYS A 125 -5.57 3.83 -20.54
N LYS A 126 -6.57 4.59 -21.01
CA LYS A 126 -7.71 4.94 -20.16
C LYS A 126 -8.56 3.69 -19.97
N TYR A 127 -8.63 3.18 -18.73
CA TYR A 127 -9.40 1.99 -18.43
C TYR A 127 -10.73 2.30 -17.74
N ALA A 128 -10.87 3.47 -17.14
CA ALA A 128 -12.11 3.87 -16.50
C ALA A 128 -12.31 5.39 -16.52
N GLN A 129 -13.57 5.80 -16.44
CA GLN A 129 -13.98 7.20 -16.24
C GLN A 129 -15.05 7.25 -15.15
N VAL A 130 -14.86 8.12 -14.17
CA VAL A 130 -15.84 8.37 -13.09
C VAL A 130 -16.50 9.72 -13.33
N ILE A 131 -17.82 9.74 -13.34
CA ILE A 131 -18.63 10.96 -13.43
C ILE A 131 -19.09 11.33 -12.03
N LEU A 132 -18.95 12.61 -11.67
CA LEU A 132 -19.31 13.15 -10.37
C LEU A 132 -20.50 14.11 -10.47
N ASP A 133 -21.27 14.17 -9.41
CA ASP A 133 -22.23 15.26 -9.22
C ASP A 133 -21.48 16.59 -9.00
N ALA A 134 -21.83 17.60 -9.76
CA ALA A 134 -21.11 18.87 -9.78
C ALA A 134 -21.14 19.62 -8.45
N ASN A 135 -22.18 19.43 -7.63
CA ASN A 135 -22.36 20.13 -6.36
C ASN A 135 -21.84 19.34 -5.17
N SER A 136 -22.29 18.08 -5.03
CA SER A 136 -21.93 17.22 -3.89
C SER A 136 -20.57 16.53 -4.06
N GLN A 137 -20.00 16.53 -5.26
CA GLN A 137 -18.77 15.82 -5.63
C GLN A 137 -18.84 14.31 -5.37
N ARG A 138 -20.07 13.76 -5.23
CA ARG A 138 -20.28 12.31 -5.10
C ARG A 138 -20.19 11.65 -6.46
N ARG A 139 -19.67 10.42 -6.47
CA ARG A 139 -19.63 9.58 -7.67
C ARG A 139 -21.04 9.18 -8.07
N ILE A 140 -21.36 9.34 -9.37
CA ILE A 140 -22.65 8.95 -9.95
C ILE A 140 -22.47 7.68 -10.75
N LEU A 141 -21.54 7.69 -11.70
CA LEU A 141 -21.30 6.59 -12.63
C LEU A 141 -19.81 6.30 -12.77
N LYS A 142 -19.46 5.06 -13.02
CA LYS A 142 -18.13 4.67 -13.48
C LYS A 142 -18.26 3.81 -14.73
N LYS A 143 -17.65 4.27 -15.80
CA LYS A 143 -17.55 3.58 -17.09
C LYS A 143 -16.20 2.88 -17.15
N TYR A 144 -16.18 1.68 -17.70
CA TYR A 144 -14.94 0.94 -17.95
C TYR A 144 -14.76 0.70 -19.44
N PHE A 145 -13.51 0.80 -19.89
CA PHE A 145 -13.15 0.74 -21.28
C PHE A 145 -12.21 -0.45 -21.54
N ASN A 146 -12.44 -1.13 -22.66
CA ASN A 146 -11.56 -2.18 -23.16
C ASN A 146 -10.29 -1.58 -23.82
N HIS A 147 -9.46 -2.42 -24.38
CA HIS A 147 -8.22 -2.00 -25.04
C HIS A 147 -8.43 -1.15 -26.30
N ASP A 148 -9.58 -1.24 -26.92
CA ASP A 148 -9.98 -0.47 -28.11
C ASP A 148 -10.67 0.85 -27.72
N ASN A 149 -10.73 1.16 -26.41
CA ASN A 149 -11.39 2.32 -25.83
C ASN A 149 -12.92 2.30 -26.03
N GLU A 150 -13.50 1.13 -26.13
CA GLU A 150 -14.94 0.92 -26.16
C GLU A 150 -15.47 0.70 -24.74
N GLU A 151 -16.62 1.27 -24.43
CA GLU A 151 -17.30 1.08 -23.14
C GLU A 151 -17.88 -0.34 -23.08
N PHE A 152 -17.40 -1.19 -22.16
CA PHE A 152 -17.89 -2.54 -21.97
C PHE A 152 -18.64 -2.74 -20.66
N MET A 153 -18.48 -1.82 -19.68
CA MET A 153 -19.16 -1.93 -18.42
C MET A 153 -19.45 -0.56 -17.79
N LEU A 154 -20.61 -0.46 -17.16
CA LEU A 154 -21.08 0.72 -16.44
C LEU A 154 -21.47 0.34 -15.01
N GLU A 155 -20.96 1.04 -14.01
CA GLU A 155 -21.32 0.92 -12.60
C GLU A 155 -22.03 2.19 -12.14
N ASN A 156 -23.27 2.06 -11.65
CA ASN A 156 -24.06 3.16 -11.12
C ASN A 156 -23.97 3.19 -9.58
N PHE A 157 -23.35 4.22 -9.01
CA PHE A 157 -23.17 4.36 -7.57
C PHE A 157 -24.43 4.84 -6.80
N VAL A 158 -25.45 5.28 -7.53
CA VAL A 158 -26.71 5.71 -6.91
C VAL A 158 -27.63 4.51 -6.66
N THR A 159 -27.72 3.61 -7.63
CA THR A 159 -28.55 2.40 -7.56
C THR A 159 -27.79 1.15 -7.18
N ASN A 160 -26.44 1.19 -7.22
CA ASN A 160 -25.49 0.07 -7.12
C ASN A 160 -25.57 -0.96 -8.24
N ASP A 161 -26.27 -0.63 -9.33
CA ASP A 161 -26.41 -1.50 -10.48
C ASP A 161 -25.15 -1.52 -11.34
N ILE A 162 -24.91 -2.65 -11.99
CA ILE A 162 -23.81 -2.83 -12.95
C ILE A 162 -24.39 -3.39 -14.24
N MET A 163 -24.06 -2.77 -15.37
CA MET A 163 -24.30 -3.27 -16.72
C MET A 163 -22.99 -3.73 -17.34
N LEU A 164 -22.98 -4.92 -17.90
CA LEU A 164 -21.81 -5.53 -18.56
C LEU A 164 -22.20 -5.95 -19.97
N PHE A 165 -21.46 -5.49 -20.96
CA PHE A 165 -21.53 -5.92 -22.36
C PHE A 165 -20.40 -6.92 -22.61
N TRP A 166 -20.75 -8.17 -22.84
CA TRP A 166 -19.76 -9.23 -23.01
C TRP A 166 -20.29 -10.37 -23.88
N ASN A 167 -19.48 -10.78 -24.86
CA ASN A 167 -19.86 -11.81 -25.86
C ASN A 167 -21.20 -11.51 -26.54
N ASP A 168 -21.36 -10.29 -27.04
CA ASP A 168 -22.56 -9.79 -27.74
C ASP A 168 -23.87 -9.88 -26.91
N LYS A 169 -23.74 -9.90 -25.57
CA LYS A 169 -24.87 -9.94 -24.64
C LYS A 169 -24.75 -8.86 -23.58
N GLU A 170 -25.89 -8.40 -23.13
CA GLU A 170 -26.02 -7.50 -22.01
C GLU A 170 -26.36 -8.29 -20.75
N TYR A 171 -25.60 -8.00 -19.67
CA TYR A 171 -25.82 -8.57 -18.35
C TYR A 171 -26.10 -7.43 -17.38
N PHE A 172 -27.08 -7.62 -16.51
CA PHE A 172 -27.47 -6.65 -15.51
C PHE A 172 -27.36 -7.25 -14.11
N PHE A 173 -26.70 -6.54 -13.19
CA PHE A 173 -26.50 -6.95 -11.81
C PHE A 173 -26.94 -5.85 -10.88
N HIS A 174 -27.73 -6.19 -9.85
CA HIS A 174 -28.20 -5.26 -8.83
C HIS A 174 -27.15 -4.94 -7.74
N SER A 175 -25.97 -5.52 -7.83
CA SER A 175 -24.89 -5.27 -6.89
C SER A 175 -23.54 -5.77 -7.41
N LYS A 176 -22.46 -5.21 -6.88
CA LYS A 176 -21.10 -5.71 -7.11
C LYS A 176 -20.94 -7.17 -6.68
N ILE A 177 -21.65 -7.61 -5.64
CA ILE A 177 -21.64 -8.99 -5.19
C ILE A 177 -22.13 -9.95 -6.29
N GLN A 178 -23.25 -9.63 -6.95
CA GLN A 178 -23.77 -10.44 -8.08
C GLN A 178 -22.79 -10.46 -9.26
N PHE A 179 -22.20 -9.31 -9.61
CA PHE A 179 -21.20 -9.22 -10.67
C PHE A 179 -19.96 -10.08 -10.37
N VAL A 180 -19.42 -10.01 -9.16
CA VAL A 180 -18.25 -10.84 -8.78
C VAL A 180 -18.61 -12.32 -8.76
N LYS A 181 -19.79 -12.71 -8.27
CA LYS A 181 -20.25 -14.10 -8.34
C LYS A 181 -20.37 -14.60 -9.77
N PHE A 182 -20.90 -13.78 -10.68
CA PHE A 182 -20.95 -14.11 -12.11
C PHE A 182 -19.54 -14.34 -12.68
N TYR A 183 -18.57 -13.47 -12.34
CA TYR A 183 -17.18 -13.65 -12.72
C TYR A 183 -16.58 -14.98 -12.21
N LEU A 184 -16.80 -15.33 -10.94
CA LEU A 184 -16.30 -16.57 -10.35
C LEU A 184 -16.93 -17.79 -11.03
N ASN A 185 -18.23 -17.74 -11.37
CA ASN A 185 -18.93 -18.79 -12.09
C ASN A 185 -18.39 -18.97 -13.51
N VAL A 186 -18.28 -17.88 -14.30
CA VAL A 186 -17.75 -17.92 -15.67
C VAL A 186 -16.30 -18.45 -15.71
N THR A 187 -15.51 -18.16 -14.67
CA THR A 187 -14.13 -18.65 -14.55
C THR A 187 -14.03 -20.02 -13.88
N GLN A 188 -15.16 -20.64 -13.52
CA GLN A 188 -15.29 -21.97 -12.92
C GLN A 188 -14.48 -22.14 -11.62
N VAL A 189 -14.45 -21.11 -10.80
CA VAL A 189 -13.74 -21.12 -9.51
C VAL A 189 -14.65 -20.95 -8.30
N GLU A 190 -15.98 -20.93 -8.49
CA GLU A 190 -16.98 -20.72 -7.42
C GLU A 190 -17.06 -21.87 -6.40
N THR A 191 -16.49 -23.03 -6.72
CA THR A 191 -16.44 -24.21 -5.84
C THR A 191 -15.13 -24.33 -5.06
N GLU A 192 -14.18 -23.47 -5.32
CA GLU A 192 -12.90 -23.45 -4.62
C GLU A 192 -13.03 -22.94 -3.18
N ASP A 193 -12.06 -23.27 -2.33
CA ASP A 193 -11.88 -22.63 -1.04
C ASP A 193 -11.21 -21.28 -1.22
N PHE A 194 -11.61 -20.29 -0.44
CA PHE A 194 -11.12 -18.93 -0.53
C PHE A 194 -10.42 -18.46 0.74
N LEU A 195 -9.39 -17.64 0.55
CA LEU A 195 -8.85 -16.77 1.59
C LEU A 195 -9.19 -15.32 1.24
N ILE A 196 -9.93 -14.66 2.13
CA ILE A 196 -10.34 -13.26 1.99
C ILE A 196 -9.62 -12.38 3.00
N ASN A 197 -9.51 -11.07 2.70
CA ASN A 197 -8.88 -10.08 3.58
C ASN A 197 -9.85 -9.04 4.15
N SER A 198 -11.15 -9.24 3.95
CA SER A 198 -12.18 -8.28 4.38
C SER A 198 -13.53 -8.96 4.58
N PHE A 199 -14.27 -8.52 5.59
CA PHE A 199 -15.66 -8.92 5.85
C PHE A 199 -16.69 -8.21 4.95
N LEU A 200 -16.29 -7.27 4.12
CA LEU A 200 -17.17 -6.50 3.25
C LEU A 200 -17.60 -7.32 2.01
N VAL A 201 -17.31 -6.80 0.83
CA VAL A 201 -17.71 -7.44 -0.43
C VAL A 201 -17.19 -8.89 -0.57
N PRO A 202 -15.90 -9.21 -0.24
CA PRO A 202 -15.43 -10.59 -0.33
C PRO A 202 -16.26 -11.58 0.47
N ALA A 203 -16.53 -11.32 1.75
CA ALA A 203 -17.33 -12.21 2.60
C ALA A 203 -18.79 -12.33 2.10
N ALA A 204 -19.39 -11.20 1.64
CA ALA A 204 -20.72 -11.21 1.08
C ALA A 204 -20.82 -12.03 -0.23
N VAL A 205 -19.76 -12.01 -1.04
CA VAL A 205 -19.64 -12.87 -2.22
C VAL A 205 -19.63 -14.34 -1.80
N LEU A 206 -18.73 -14.72 -0.86
CA LEU A 206 -18.59 -16.11 -0.41
C LEU A 206 -19.87 -16.67 0.21
N ASN A 207 -20.59 -15.88 1.02
CA ASN A 207 -21.86 -16.31 1.64
C ASN A 207 -22.94 -16.67 0.62
N GLY A 208 -22.80 -16.24 -0.61
CA GLY A 208 -23.74 -16.54 -1.70
C GLY A 208 -23.22 -17.58 -2.70
N LEU A 209 -22.05 -18.20 -2.48
CA LEU A 209 -21.55 -19.28 -3.32
C LEU A 209 -22.05 -20.65 -2.85
N PRO A 210 -22.15 -21.65 -3.76
CA PRO A 210 -22.70 -22.97 -3.43
C PRO A 210 -21.73 -23.84 -2.62
N ASN A 211 -20.43 -23.54 -2.60
CA ASN A 211 -19.45 -24.36 -1.91
C ASN A 211 -19.66 -24.31 -0.39
N SER A 212 -19.47 -25.44 0.27
CA SER A 212 -19.45 -25.57 1.74
C SER A 212 -18.04 -25.43 2.33
N GLY A 213 -17.09 -24.87 1.53
CA GLY A 213 -15.66 -24.98 1.73
C GLY A 213 -15.10 -24.39 3.01
N ASN A 214 -13.83 -24.69 3.25
CA ASN A 214 -13.04 -24.20 4.37
C ASN A 214 -12.48 -22.81 4.05
N ASP A 215 -13.35 -21.82 3.95
CA ASP A 215 -12.93 -20.45 3.69
C ASP A 215 -12.19 -19.86 4.89
N SER A 216 -11.21 -19.01 4.62
CA SER A 216 -10.40 -18.35 5.64
C SER A 216 -10.45 -16.82 5.49
N ILE A 217 -10.42 -16.13 6.62
CA ILE A 217 -10.35 -14.67 6.68
C ILE A 217 -9.01 -14.30 7.29
N PHE A 218 -8.13 -13.70 6.51
CA PHE A 218 -6.90 -13.12 7.02
C PHE A 218 -7.19 -11.65 7.37
N TRP A 219 -7.45 -11.39 8.65
CA TRP A 219 -7.88 -10.07 9.09
C TRP A 219 -6.69 -9.13 9.30
N GLN A 220 -6.68 -8.04 8.56
CA GLN A 220 -5.60 -7.04 8.57
C GLN A 220 -6.04 -5.67 9.10
N GLY A 221 -7.30 -5.55 9.51
CA GLY A 221 -7.86 -4.32 10.07
C GLY A 221 -7.61 -4.18 11.58
N ASP A 222 -8.01 -3.03 12.10
CA ASP A 222 -7.96 -2.78 13.54
C ASP A 222 -8.97 -3.69 14.26
N ILE A 223 -8.65 -4.05 15.50
CA ILE A 223 -9.53 -4.86 16.35
C ILE A 223 -10.32 -3.90 17.24
N THR A 224 -11.59 -3.72 16.89
CA THR A 224 -12.55 -2.95 17.67
C THR A 224 -13.62 -3.88 18.24
N ASN A 225 -14.35 -3.42 19.27
CA ASN A 225 -15.46 -4.20 19.84
C ASN A 225 -16.52 -4.61 18.79
N ASP A 226 -16.81 -3.73 17.81
CA ASP A 226 -17.74 -4.03 16.72
C ASP A 226 -17.19 -5.13 15.81
N ILE A 227 -15.88 -5.13 15.51
CA ILE A 227 -15.24 -6.17 14.72
C ILE A 227 -15.26 -7.51 15.46
N ILE A 228 -14.96 -7.53 16.76
CA ILE A 228 -15.01 -8.74 17.57
C ILE A 228 -16.43 -9.33 17.58
N LYS A 229 -17.43 -8.48 17.81
CA LYS A 229 -18.85 -8.89 17.74
C LYS A 229 -19.24 -9.42 16.36
N HIS A 230 -18.73 -8.78 15.30
CA HIS A 230 -18.97 -9.23 13.93
C HIS A 230 -18.30 -10.58 13.66
N MET A 231 -17.07 -10.78 14.10
CA MET A 231 -16.37 -12.08 14.03
C MET A 231 -17.13 -13.18 14.76
N GLY A 232 -17.59 -12.90 15.98
CA GLY A 232 -18.44 -13.83 16.73
C GLY A 232 -19.72 -14.21 15.96
N ASN A 233 -20.42 -13.24 15.38
CA ASN A 233 -21.60 -13.49 14.57
C ASN A 233 -21.29 -14.34 13.32
N VAL A 234 -20.15 -14.11 12.66
CA VAL A 234 -19.72 -14.90 11.48
C VAL A 234 -19.41 -16.34 11.89
N LEU A 235 -18.76 -16.53 13.04
CA LEU A 235 -18.48 -17.87 13.57
C LEU A 235 -19.72 -18.61 14.02
N GLU A 236 -20.72 -17.91 14.60
CA GLU A 236 -21.94 -18.51 15.14
C GLU A 236 -23.01 -18.76 14.06
N LYS A 237 -23.29 -17.75 13.22
CA LYS A 237 -24.43 -17.71 12.30
C LYS A 237 -24.04 -17.80 10.84
N GLY A 238 -22.73 -17.84 10.55
CA GLY A 238 -22.21 -17.92 9.18
C GLY A 238 -22.70 -19.19 8.48
N LYS A 239 -23.16 -19.05 7.24
CA LYS A 239 -23.53 -20.19 6.38
C LYS A 239 -22.34 -21.11 6.07
N LYS A 240 -21.12 -20.62 6.29
CA LYS A 240 -19.86 -21.29 5.99
C LYS A 240 -18.99 -21.42 7.23
N SER A 241 -18.14 -22.44 7.23
CA SER A 241 -17.16 -22.65 8.26
C SER A 241 -15.92 -21.77 7.99
N TYR A 242 -15.95 -20.53 8.47
CA TYR A 242 -14.79 -19.65 8.37
C TYR A 242 -13.73 -19.96 9.42
N LYS A 243 -12.47 -19.89 9.01
CA LYS A 243 -11.30 -19.75 9.90
C LYS A 243 -10.88 -18.28 9.92
N ILE A 244 -10.54 -17.76 11.09
CA ILE A 244 -10.05 -16.38 11.26
C ILE A 244 -8.56 -16.45 11.54
N ILE A 245 -7.76 -15.77 10.73
CA ILE A 245 -6.31 -15.71 10.83
C ILE A 245 -5.90 -14.28 11.15
N LEU A 246 -5.10 -14.11 12.20
CA LEU A 246 -4.69 -12.81 12.73
C LEU A 246 -3.16 -12.65 12.65
N PRO A 247 -2.64 -11.58 12.02
CA PRO A 247 -1.21 -11.43 11.74
C PRO A 247 -0.40 -10.89 12.92
N SER A 248 -1.02 -10.65 14.08
CA SER A 248 -0.32 -10.17 15.27
C SER A 248 -0.74 -10.93 16.50
N GLN A 249 0.22 -11.16 17.42
CA GLN A 249 -0.03 -11.83 18.69
C GLN A 249 -0.98 -11.03 19.57
N SER A 250 -0.85 -9.71 19.59
CA SER A 250 -1.72 -8.84 20.38
C SER A 250 -3.16 -8.87 19.87
N ALA A 251 -3.36 -8.85 18.54
CA ALA A 251 -4.69 -8.98 17.94
C ALA A 251 -5.30 -10.35 18.24
N TYR A 252 -4.52 -11.43 18.16
CA TYR A 252 -4.97 -12.78 18.50
C TYR A 252 -5.40 -12.87 19.96
N GLN A 253 -4.58 -12.39 20.89
CA GLN A 253 -4.89 -12.43 22.31
C GLN A 253 -6.17 -11.64 22.64
N ASN A 254 -6.28 -10.42 22.12
CA ASN A 254 -7.47 -9.58 22.34
C ASN A 254 -8.77 -10.24 21.84
N ILE A 255 -8.71 -11.04 20.78
CA ILE A 255 -9.88 -11.73 20.26
C ILE A 255 -10.20 -12.98 21.06
N ILE A 256 -9.20 -13.78 21.39
CA ILE A 256 -9.39 -15.02 22.17
C ILE A 256 -10.02 -14.71 23.52
N ASP A 257 -9.61 -13.62 24.19
CA ASP A 257 -10.13 -13.23 25.50
C ASP A 257 -11.62 -12.78 25.46
N LEU A 258 -12.16 -12.44 24.30
CA LEU A 258 -13.49 -11.85 24.13
C LEU A 258 -14.49 -12.71 23.32
N ILE A 259 -14.02 -13.73 22.62
CA ILE A 259 -14.84 -14.67 21.84
C ILE A 259 -15.05 -15.96 22.66
N ASP A 260 -16.26 -16.53 22.56
CA ASP A 260 -16.66 -17.79 23.19
C ASP A 260 -15.64 -18.90 22.89
N GLU A 261 -15.19 -19.61 23.92
CA GLU A 261 -14.16 -20.66 23.89
C GLU A 261 -14.43 -21.75 22.85
N LYS A 262 -15.70 -22.06 22.60
CA LYS A 262 -16.10 -23.05 21.57
C LYS A 262 -15.64 -22.72 20.14
N TYR A 263 -15.25 -21.44 19.86
CA TYR A 263 -14.75 -20.99 18.55
C TYR A 263 -13.23 -20.83 18.49
N HIS A 264 -12.50 -21.02 19.59
CA HIS A 264 -11.05 -20.83 19.64
C HIS A 264 -10.32 -21.74 18.64
N ASN A 265 -10.83 -22.93 18.37
CA ASN A 265 -10.29 -23.86 17.37
C ASN A 265 -10.42 -23.38 15.91
N ARG A 266 -11.10 -22.27 15.68
CA ARG A 266 -11.27 -21.62 14.36
C ARG A 266 -10.55 -20.29 14.25
N ILE A 267 -9.79 -19.88 15.28
CA ILE A 267 -9.04 -18.62 15.33
C ILE A 267 -7.55 -18.97 15.43
N PHE A 268 -6.77 -18.46 14.48
CA PHE A 268 -5.37 -18.81 14.35
C PHE A 268 -4.50 -17.56 14.36
N GLN A 269 -3.37 -17.65 15.05
CA GLN A 269 -2.31 -16.66 14.94
C GLN A 269 -1.47 -16.99 13.70
N SER A 270 -1.08 -15.94 12.97
CA SER A 270 -0.14 -16.00 11.85
C SER A 270 0.75 -14.75 11.85
N GLY A 271 1.30 -14.40 10.71
CA GLY A 271 2.11 -13.22 10.49
C GLY A 271 2.40 -13.04 9.00
N TYR A 272 3.54 -12.45 8.72
CA TYR A 272 3.99 -12.18 7.35
C TYR A 272 5.38 -12.74 7.12
N VAL A 273 5.64 -13.19 5.89
CA VAL A 273 6.97 -13.65 5.48
C VAL A 273 7.65 -12.53 4.69
N TYR A 274 8.69 -11.96 5.26
CA TYR A 274 9.48 -10.93 4.61
C TYR A 274 10.72 -11.51 3.93
N LYS A 275 11.14 -10.88 2.84
CA LYS A 275 12.40 -11.15 2.16
C LYS A 275 13.17 -9.84 2.06
N PHE A 276 14.22 -9.73 2.85
CA PHE A 276 15.05 -8.55 2.88
C PHE A 276 16.00 -8.48 1.67
N VAL A 277 16.27 -7.26 1.20
CA VAL A 277 17.17 -7.01 0.07
C VAL A 277 18.63 -7.26 0.45
N LYS A 278 18.97 -7.00 1.72
CA LYS A 278 20.30 -7.27 2.30
C LYS A 278 20.19 -7.69 3.76
N SER A 279 21.26 -8.21 4.33
CA SER A 279 21.45 -8.32 5.78
C SER A 279 21.91 -6.97 6.33
N ASN A 280 21.63 -6.71 7.62
CA ASN A 280 22.25 -5.59 8.34
C ASN A 280 23.72 -5.92 8.61
N ASN A 281 24.63 -5.02 8.26
CA ASN A 281 26.07 -5.21 8.41
C ASN A 281 26.64 -4.50 9.64
N TYR A 282 25.77 -3.92 10.47
CA TYR A 282 26.12 -3.24 11.71
C TYR A 282 27.12 -2.09 11.54
N THR A 283 27.00 -1.34 10.45
CA THR A 283 27.88 -0.19 10.18
C THR A 283 27.41 1.04 10.97
N ASN A 284 28.32 2.00 11.16
CA ASN A 284 28.05 3.29 11.76
C ASN A 284 27.43 4.30 10.78
N LYS A 285 26.77 3.82 9.69
CA LYS A 285 26.17 4.67 8.66
C LYS A 285 24.67 4.80 8.86
N VAL A 286 24.23 6.03 8.99
CA VAL A 286 22.86 6.41 9.29
C VAL A 286 22.25 7.13 8.11
N LEU A 287 21.05 6.77 7.71
CA LEU A 287 20.29 7.37 6.62
C LEU A 287 19.08 8.13 7.15
N THR A 288 18.84 9.33 6.62
CA THR A 288 17.60 10.08 6.79
C THR A 288 17.16 10.62 5.43
N LEU A 289 15.90 10.41 5.07
CA LEU A 289 15.29 11.06 3.91
C LEU A 289 14.43 12.24 4.38
N THR A 290 14.50 13.36 3.66
CA THR A 290 13.74 14.55 4.05
C THR A 290 13.21 15.34 2.86
N ASN A 291 12.07 15.99 3.05
CA ASN A 291 11.52 17.06 2.22
C ASN A 291 11.30 18.35 3.04
N SER A 292 11.90 18.41 4.21
CA SER A 292 11.80 19.51 5.16
C SER A 292 13.20 19.85 5.70
N ASP A 293 13.42 21.07 6.16
CA ASP A 293 14.60 21.48 6.92
C ASP A 293 14.48 21.19 8.42
N GLN A 294 13.35 20.62 8.85
CA GLN A 294 13.08 20.30 10.25
C GLN A 294 13.41 18.83 10.53
N LEU A 295 14.66 18.61 10.93
CA LEU A 295 15.20 17.34 11.42
C LEU A 295 15.61 17.53 12.89
N PRO A 296 14.70 17.24 13.85
CA PRO A 296 14.95 17.49 15.25
C PRO A 296 16.23 16.84 15.75
N TYR A 297 17.03 17.59 16.49
CA TYR A 297 18.26 17.16 17.16
C TYR A 297 19.40 16.63 16.28
N LEU A 298 19.23 16.56 14.96
CA LEU A 298 20.23 15.98 14.04
C LEU A 298 21.60 16.66 14.18
N GLU A 299 21.65 18.00 14.17
CA GLU A 299 22.94 18.73 14.27
C GLU A 299 23.67 18.41 15.57
N LYS A 300 22.98 18.28 16.69
CA LYS A 300 23.59 17.88 17.96
C LYS A 300 24.13 16.45 17.91
N MET A 301 23.38 15.48 17.34
CA MET A 301 23.88 14.11 17.15
C MET A 301 25.15 14.08 16.30
N VAL A 302 25.18 14.85 15.22
CA VAL A 302 26.37 15.00 14.35
C VAL A 302 27.58 15.51 15.13
N GLN A 303 27.39 16.51 15.99
CA GLN A 303 28.45 17.07 16.82
C GLN A 303 28.94 16.12 17.91
N TYR A 304 28.03 15.41 18.56
CA TYR A 304 28.35 14.51 19.68
C TYR A 304 29.04 13.22 19.21
N TYR A 305 28.77 12.78 17.96
CA TYR A 305 29.22 11.48 17.45
C TYR A 305 30.00 11.64 16.14
N PRO A 306 31.24 12.11 16.16
CA PRO A 306 32.04 12.35 14.95
C PRO A 306 32.37 11.07 14.18
N ASP A 307 32.29 9.90 14.82
CA ASP A 307 32.55 8.59 14.22
C ASP A 307 31.31 7.98 13.55
N ILE A 308 30.13 8.61 13.67
CA ILE A 308 28.89 8.19 13.01
C ILE A 308 28.71 8.99 11.72
N PHE A 309 28.51 8.31 10.59
CA PHE A 309 28.32 8.95 9.29
C PHE A 309 26.85 9.14 8.97
N PHE A 310 26.41 10.39 8.88
CA PHE A 310 25.04 10.77 8.61
C PHE A 310 24.84 11.08 7.11
N HIS A 311 24.01 10.30 6.45
CA HIS A 311 23.60 10.50 5.06
C HIS A 311 22.20 11.10 5.04
N VAL A 312 22.09 12.36 4.60
CA VAL A 312 20.82 13.09 4.50
C VAL A 312 20.48 13.28 3.02
N ALA A 313 19.36 12.72 2.57
CA ALA A 313 18.98 12.76 1.17
C ALA A 313 17.61 13.39 0.96
N ALA A 314 17.49 14.22 -0.08
CA ALA A 314 16.24 14.85 -0.48
C ALA A 314 15.98 14.68 -1.98
N LYS A 315 14.69 14.52 -2.34
CA LYS A 315 14.26 14.47 -3.74
C LYS A 315 14.29 15.84 -4.42
N THR A 316 14.27 16.90 -3.62
CA THR A 316 14.29 18.30 -4.04
C THR A 316 15.58 18.98 -3.57
N GLU A 317 15.70 20.25 -3.86
CA GLU A 317 16.75 21.07 -3.24
C GLU A 317 16.62 21.09 -1.73
N MET A 318 17.73 21.27 -1.04
CA MET A 318 17.80 21.42 0.41
C MET A 318 17.84 22.88 0.79
N PHE A 319 17.17 23.25 1.88
CA PHE A 319 17.24 24.59 2.45
C PHE A 319 18.61 24.86 3.07
N MET A 320 18.97 26.14 3.16
CA MET A 320 20.27 26.61 3.68
C MET A 320 20.59 26.02 5.06
N LYS A 321 19.59 25.84 5.92
CA LYS A 321 19.76 25.23 7.24
C LYS A 321 20.33 23.81 7.19
N LEU A 322 19.89 22.99 6.25
CA LEU A 322 20.44 21.65 6.05
C LEU A 322 21.81 21.70 5.37
N LEU A 323 21.97 22.58 4.36
CA LEU A 323 23.25 22.74 3.67
C LEU A 323 24.37 23.18 4.61
N HIS A 324 24.04 23.91 5.68
CA HIS A 324 24.99 24.29 6.73
C HIS A 324 25.65 23.10 7.44
N LEU A 325 24.99 21.95 7.48
CA LEU A 325 25.54 20.71 8.06
C LEU A 325 26.72 20.16 7.26
N ASN A 326 26.96 20.63 6.03
CA ASN A 326 28.11 20.22 5.22
C ASN A 326 29.48 20.67 5.83
N LYS A 327 29.45 21.51 6.86
CA LYS A 327 30.67 21.90 7.63
C LYS A 327 31.22 20.72 8.46
N TYR A 328 30.40 19.68 8.73
CA TYR A 328 30.81 18.52 9.52
C TYR A 328 31.33 17.41 8.60
N SER A 329 32.52 16.87 8.92
CA SER A 329 33.16 15.82 8.10
C SER A 329 32.42 14.49 8.08
N ASN A 330 31.55 14.24 9.07
CA ASN A 330 30.75 13.05 9.22
C ASN A 330 29.32 13.20 8.64
N VAL A 331 29.04 14.28 7.87
CA VAL A 331 27.75 14.48 7.20
C VAL A 331 27.93 14.44 5.69
N ASN A 332 27.05 13.73 5.01
CA ASN A 332 26.95 13.68 3.57
C ASN A 332 25.54 14.10 3.14
N LEU A 333 25.43 15.22 2.42
CA LEU A 333 24.17 15.76 1.93
C LEU A 333 23.96 15.40 0.45
N TYR A 334 22.74 14.99 0.12
CA TYR A 334 22.35 14.59 -1.25
C TYR A 334 21.08 15.34 -1.67
N PRO A 335 21.18 16.65 -2.04
CA PRO A 335 20.08 17.39 -2.64
C PRO A 335 19.77 16.84 -4.03
N ASN A 336 18.51 16.94 -4.46
CA ASN A 336 18.03 16.50 -5.79
C ASN A 336 18.42 15.04 -6.12
N ALA A 337 18.44 14.17 -5.11
CA ALA A 337 18.88 12.79 -5.27
C ALA A 337 17.97 12.03 -6.26
N LYS A 338 18.60 11.32 -7.19
CA LYS A 338 17.92 10.41 -8.10
C LYS A 338 17.61 9.07 -7.43
N ARG A 339 16.73 8.28 -8.01
CA ARG A 339 16.31 6.96 -7.48
C ARG A 339 17.50 6.03 -7.20
N GLU A 340 18.47 6.01 -8.11
CA GLU A 340 19.66 5.16 -7.99
C GLU A 340 20.49 5.53 -6.75
N LYS A 341 20.53 6.82 -6.40
CA LYS A 341 21.22 7.30 -5.20
C LYS A 341 20.50 6.83 -3.93
N PHE A 342 19.17 6.94 -3.86
CA PHE A 342 18.40 6.42 -2.73
C PHE A 342 18.63 4.91 -2.55
N ILE A 343 18.58 4.13 -3.62
CA ILE A 343 18.86 2.69 -3.59
C ILE A 343 20.28 2.40 -3.08
N SER A 344 21.26 3.17 -3.55
CA SER A 344 22.66 3.04 -3.10
C SER A 344 22.80 3.33 -1.60
N LEU A 345 22.11 4.35 -1.09
CA LEU A 345 22.14 4.72 0.34
C LEU A 345 21.49 3.65 1.22
N TYR A 346 20.34 3.10 0.84
CA TYR A 346 19.73 1.98 1.57
C TYR A 346 20.65 0.74 1.62
N LYS A 347 21.44 0.50 0.56
CA LYS A 347 22.42 -0.61 0.54
C LYS A 347 23.62 -0.35 1.45
N GLN A 348 24.03 0.91 1.62
CA GLN A 348 25.24 1.29 2.35
C GLN A 348 25.02 1.52 3.84
N CYS A 349 23.81 1.95 4.23
CA CYS A 349 23.48 2.28 5.60
C CYS A 349 22.78 1.09 6.29
N ASP A 350 22.88 1.04 7.62
CA ASP A 350 22.28 -0.02 8.43
C ASP A 350 21.29 0.53 9.47
N ILE A 351 21.23 1.85 9.63
CA ILE A 351 20.30 2.54 10.51
C ILE A 351 19.55 3.60 9.68
N TYR A 352 18.24 3.71 9.90
CA TYR A 352 17.40 4.76 9.36
C TYR A 352 16.82 5.60 10.50
N LEU A 353 17.03 6.94 10.43
CA LEU A 353 16.40 7.88 11.37
C LEU A 353 15.14 8.47 10.74
N ASP A 354 14.00 8.12 11.28
CA ASP A 354 12.69 8.67 10.93
C ASP A 354 12.39 9.92 11.77
N ILE A 355 13.12 11.00 11.48
CA ILE A 355 13.07 12.28 12.20
C ILE A 355 12.61 13.46 11.33
N ASN A 356 12.11 13.20 10.12
CA ASN A 356 11.62 14.23 9.21
C ASN A 356 10.25 14.74 9.63
N LYS A 357 10.09 16.04 9.92
CA LYS A 357 8.78 16.66 10.22
C LYS A 357 7.92 16.91 8.98
N GLY A 358 8.46 16.71 7.79
CA GLY A 358 7.68 16.73 6.55
C GLY A 358 6.89 15.45 6.30
N SER A 359 6.19 15.37 5.18
CA SER A 359 5.53 14.12 4.78
C SER A 359 6.55 13.05 4.39
N GLU A 360 6.16 11.78 4.50
CA GLU A 360 7.00 10.66 4.08
C GLU A 360 7.36 10.74 2.59
N ILE A 361 8.60 10.48 2.25
CA ILE A 361 9.13 10.49 0.87
C ILE A 361 9.28 9.04 0.38
N LEU A 362 8.63 8.69 -0.72
CA LEU A 362 8.85 7.43 -1.44
C LEU A 362 8.67 6.16 -0.57
N ASP A 363 7.77 6.17 0.41
CA ASP A 363 7.64 5.11 1.43
C ASP A 363 8.99 4.76 2.09
N ALA A 364 9.71 5.79 2.53
CA ALA A 364 11.10 5.69 2.99
C ALA A 364 11.27 4.70 4.15
N VAL A 365 10.36 4.73 5.12
CA VAL A 365 10.39 3.83 6.29
C VAL A 365 10.17 2.38 5.85
N ARG A 366 9.22 2.15 4.95
CA ARG A 366 9.01 0.81 4.39
C ARG A 366 10.22 0.33 3.58
N ALA A 367 10.85 1.21 2.81
CA ALA A 367 12.07 0.87 2.08
C ALA A 367 13.22 0.54 3.05
N ALA A 368 13.39 1.31 4.14
CA ALA A 368 14.38 1.02 5.17
C ALA A 368 14.17 -0.36 5.78
N PHE A 369 12.91 -0.72 6.09
CA PHE A 369 12.55 -2.05 6.55
C PHE A 369 12.90 -3.14 5.53
N ASP A 370 12.50 -2.97 4.26
CA ASP A 370 12.75 -3.94 3.18
C ASP A 370 14.26 -4.15 2.93
N TYR A 371 15.11 -3.15 3.26
CA TYR A 371 16.58 -3.24 3.23
C TYR A 371 17.18 -3.69 4.57
N ASN A 372 16.38 -4.07 5.55
CA ASN A 372 16.80 -4.53 6.88
C ASN A 372 17.63 -3.51 7.66
N LEU A 373 17.28 -2.22 7.56
CA LEU A 373 17.84 -1.17 8.40
C LEU A 373 17.09 -1.13 9.74
N LEU A 374 17.83 -0.89 10.83
CA LEU A 374 17.20 -0.54 12.10
C LEU A 374 16.56 0.84 11.98
N ILE A 375 15.27 0.94 12.25
CA ILE A 375 14.50 2.19 12.20
C ILE A 375 14.39 2.74 13.61
N LEU A 376 14.89 3.97 13.81
CA LEU A 376 14.77 4.75 15.05
C LEU A 376 14.12 6.09 14.71
N GLY A 377 13.27 6.62 15.60
CA GLY A 377 12.61 7.90 15.35
C GLY A 377 11.95 8.51 16.56
N TYR A 378 11.23 9.62 16.37
CA TYR A 378 10.39 10.19 17.41
C TYR A 378 8.93 9.80 17.19
N ASN A 379 8.16 9.71 18.28
CA ASN A 379 6.72 9.45 18.19
C ASN A 379 5.98 10.46 17.30
N THR A 380 6.46 11.71 17.29
CA THR A 380 5.89 12.83 16.54
C THR A 380 6.25 12.83 15.05
N THR A 381 7.30 12.11 14.65
CA THR A 381 7.76 12.04 13.25
C THR A 381 7.59 10.66 12.64
N ALA A 382 7.14 9.66 13.39
CA ALA A 382 7.00 8.29 12.92
C ALA A 382 6.00 8.18 11.75
N HIS A 383 6.51 7.86 10.55
CA HIS A 383 5.71 7.78 9.33
C HIS A 383 5.06 6.42 9.09
N ASN A 384 5.62 5.35 9.64
CA ASN A 384 5.09 4.00 9.44
C ASN A 384 5.30 3.11 10.67
N LYS A 385 4.31 3.10 11.57
CA LYS A 385 4.32 2.30 12.80
C LYS A 385 4.07 0.81 12.57
N ASP A 386 3.63 0.39 11.39
CA ASP A 386 3.43 -1.03 11.09
C ASP A 386 4.76 -1.80 11.04
N VAL A 387 5.86 -1.11 10.75
CA VAL A 387 7.20 -1.70 10.61
C VAL A 387 8.26 -1.04 11.52
N THR A 388 7.84 -0.15 12.41
CA THR A 388 8.71 0.48 13.41
C THR A 388 8.23 0.06 14.80
N SER A 389 9.07 -0.60 15.58
CA SER A 389 8.72 -0.98 16.95
C SER A 389 8.51 0.27 17.82
N ASP A 390 7.51 0.23 18.71
CA ASP A 390 7.29 1.30 19.70
C ASP A 390 8.51 1.49 20.61
N ALA A 391 9.29 0.44 20.87
CA ALA A 391 10.56 0.50 21.60
C ALA A 391 11.66 1.29 20.85
N ASN A 392 11.49 1.52 19.56
CA ASN A 392 12.39 2.29 18.69
C ASN A 392 11.89 3.73 18.45
N LEU A 393 10.78 4.11 19.06
CA LEU A 393 10.19 5.45 19.00
C LEU A 393 10.36 6.17 20.33
N PHE A 394 10.88 7.38 20.28
CA PHE A 394 11.27 8.17 21.45
C PHE A 394 10.43 9.45 21.56
N ASP A 395 10.40 10.03 22.76
CA ASP A 395 9.79 11.34 22.97
C ASP A 395 10.71 12.44 22.43
N GLU A 396 10.18 13.27 21.54
CA GLU A 396 10.92 14.43 21.01
C GLU A 396 11.25 15.48 22.09
N ALA A 397 10.49 15.51 23.18
CA ALA A 397 10.77 16.40 24.31
C ALA A 397 12.07 16.03 25.05
N ILE A 398 12.50 14.76 24.95
CA ILE A 398 13.75 14.25 25.55
C ILE A 398 14.61 13.62 24.43
N PRO A 399 15.11 14.44 23.50
CA PRO A 399 15.76 13.95 22.28
C PRO A 399 17.09 13.22 22.54
N GLU A 400 17.68 13.41 23.73
CA GLU A 400 18.86 12.70 24.18
C GLU A 400 18.64 11.18 24.25
N THR A 401 17.43 10.73 24.51
CA THR A 401 17.10 9.29 24.58
C THR A 401 17.34 8.58 23.26
N LEU A 402 16.86 9.16 22.13
CA LEU A 402 17.15 8.65 20.80
C LEU A 402 18.63 8.74 20.48
N SER A 403 19.27 9.87 20.80
CA SER A 403 20.69 10.11 20.57
C SER A 403 21.58 9.08 21.32
N ASN A 404 21.30 8.82 22.60
CA ASN A 404 22.03 7.83 23.39
C ASN A 404 21.78 6.41 22.87
N THR A 405 20.54 6.09 22.46
CA THR A 405 20.23 4.80 21.85
C THR A 405 20.99 4.61 20.55
N LEU A 406 21.07 5.64 19.68
CA LEU A 406 21.86 5.59 18.46
C LEU A 406 23.32 5.24 18.75
N LYS A 407 23.90 5.85 19.78
CA LYS A 407 25.27 5.52 20.21
C LYS A 407 25.38 4.06 20.66
N GLN A 408 24.49 3.62 21.56
CA GLN A 408 24.51 2.26 22.10
C GLN A 408 24.43 1.18 21.03
N VAL A 409 23.53 1.35 20.02
CA VAL A 409 23.39 0.38 18.92
C VAL A 409 24.58 0.34 17.98
N ILE A 410 25.39 1.39 17.93
CA ILE A 410 26.62 1.41 17.10
C ILE A 410 27.80 0.80 17.87
N GLU A 411 27.87 1.04 19.18
CA GLU A 411 28.96 0.54 20.05
C GLU A 411 28.79 -0.97 20.35
N ASP A 412 27.57 -1.46 20.40
CA ASP A 412 27.28 -2.86 20.71
C ASP A 412 26.31 -3.49 19.69
N LYS A 413 26.82 -4.47 18.96
CA LYS A 413 26.10 -5.21 17.95
C LYS A 413 24.84 -5.92 18.50
N SER A 414 24.86 -6.40 19.76
CA SER A 414 23.72 -7.07 20.38
C SER A 414 22.52 -6.13 20.49
N ASN A 415 22.75 -4.85 20.77
CA ASN A 415 21.69 -3.84 20.85
C ASN A 415 20.99 -3.60 19.50
N ILE A 416 21.72 -3.66 18.37
CA ILE A 416 21.09 -3.60 17.04
C ILE A 416 20.24 -4.86 16.79
N GLU A 417 20.77 -6.04 17.10
CA GLU A 417 20.08 -7.32 16.90
C GLU A 417 18.77 -7.38 17.68
N ASP A 418 18.81 -7.03 18.97
CA ASP A 418 17.63 -7.00 19.82
C ASP A 418 16.55 -6.04 19.30
N ARG A 419 16.94 -4.84 18.88
CA ARG A 419 16.01 -3.84 18.35
C ARG A 419 15.48 -4.21 16.95
N LEU A 420 16.26 -4.87 16.12
CA LEU A 420 15.78 -5.44 14.86
C LEU A 420 14.77 -6.56 15.11
N GLN A 421 14.99 -7.40 16.14
CA GLN A 421 13.99 -8.42 16.51
C GLN A 421 12.68 -7.80 16.97
N LEU A 422 12.71 -6.75 17.79
CA LEU A 422 11.52 -6.00 18.20
C LEU A 422 10.80 -5.38 16.98
N GLN A 423 11.56 -4.87 16.00
CA GLN A 423 11.01 -4.35 14.75
C GLN A 423 10.34 -5.44 13.91
N LEU A 424 10.92 -6.64 13.84
CA LEU A 424 10.33 -7.79 13.15
C LEU A 424 9.06 -8.28 13.84
N GLN A 425 9.05 -8.31 15.18
CA GLN A 425 7.87 -8.65 15.98
C GLN A 425 6.73 -7.66 15.73
N GLN A 426 7.03 -6.35 15.73
CA GLN A 426 6.06 -5.30 15.41
C GLN A 426 5.47 -5.47 14.01
N ALA A 427 6.30 -5.81 13.03
CA ALA A 427 5.87 -6.08 11.65
C ALA A 427 5.12 -7.42 11.49
N GLY A 428 4.98 -8.22 12.54
CA GLY A 428 4.37 -9.54 12.49
C GLY A 428 5.15 -10.53 11.63
N SER A 429 6.49 -10.46 11.66
CA SER A 429 7.35 -11.36 10.88
C SER A 429 7.37 -12.75 11.49
N ILE A 430 7.14 -13.77 10.65
CA ILE A 430 7.24 -15.18 11.01
C ILE A 430 8.03 -15.96 9.97
N SER A 431 8.46 -17.16 10.33
CA SER A 431 9.13 -18.07 9.39
C SER A 431 8.17 -18.58 8.31
N LYS A 432 8.74 -19.09 7.21
CA LYS A 432 7.96 -19.72 6.13
C LYS A 432 7.13 -20.90 6.63
N ASP A 433 7.72 -21.72 7.49
CA ASP A 433 7.08 -22.93 8.00
C ASP A 433 5.91 -22.61 8.91
N GLU A 434 6.05 -21.62 9.79
CA GLU A 434 4.97 -21.11 10.63
C GLU A 434 3.83 -20.53 9.78
N PHE A 435 4.16 -19.74 8.75
CA PHE A 435 3.16 -19.18 7.83
C PHE A 435 2.40 -20.28 7.10
N ILE A 436 3.09 -21.28 6.54
CA ILE A 436 2.46 -22.41 5.86
C ILE A 436 1.56 -23.19 6.83
N LYS A 437 2.05 -23.45 8.04
CA LYS A 437 1.30 -24.14 9.09
C LYS A 437 0.03 -23.41 9.45
N SER A 438 0.08 -22.08 9.65
CA SER A 438 -1.08 -21.27 10.02
C SER A 438 -2.19 -21.22 8.96
N LEU A 439 -1.87 -21.53 7.71
CA LEU A 439 -2.83 -21.57 6.59
C LEU A 439 -3.47 -22.95 6.37
N ASN A 440 -2.84 -24.03 6.87
CA ASN A 440 -3.23 -25.41 6.62
C ASN A 440 -4.05 -26.02 7.76
N HIS A 441 -4.30 -25.28 8.84
CA HIS A 441 -5.18 -25.66 9.96
C HIS A 441 -6.68 -25.43 9.63
#